data_9d82183fd1864a30e5288735a8470ef0
#
_entry.id   9d82183fd1864a30e5288735a8470ef0
#
_cell.length_a   1.000
_cell.length_b   1.000
_cell.length_c   1.000
_cell.angle_alpha   90.00
_cell.angle_beta   90.00
_cell.angle_gamma   90.00
#
_symmetry.space_group_name_H-M   'P 1'
#
loop_
_entity.id
_entity.type
_entity.pdbx_description
1 polymer ?
#
loop_
_entity_poly.entity_id
_entity_poly.type
_entity_poly.pdbx_seq_one_letter_code
_entity_poly.pdbx_strand_id
1 'polypeptide(L)'
;MGLVNINDVKAGMELEQAVISPDNGQCLLKAGSILNLRNIEKLKELNIYQVGIKDINSLFISPSDKMQKLLVSDYITKLRETAPKNPEANKNDNIVNIAANLEKFIVQIAKSEYVLDFLVQLRIIDKARLYDTSIYTAVLGGLVAGAMKLSNEEIIAAVIGGLLHDIGLAEMPSLVKMEEFTPQQESLWREHPTYGYYFALQHNIPKMIASIIQYHHERWNGSGYPKQLVGEDIPLLARIISVCASYADSLIKGVQPYMAVEELYGTSGIYYDPQVVNAFVNNIPIYPLGEMVRLSTKEIGIVSNIRKNEGPRPIVKIYYNRVNRPISEDKIIDLGKERTIFIEEIL
;
A
#
# COMPACT_ATOMS: atom_id res chain seq x y z
N MET A 1 23.04 -4.15 -12.00
CA MET A 1 23.24 -5.47 -12.64
C MET A 1 22.77 -6.50 -11.64
N GLY A 2 21.59 -7.05 -11.83
CA GLY A 2 21.04 -8.05 -10.93
C GLY A 2 20.91 -9.37 -11.65
N LEU A 3 21.74 -10.37 -11.29
CA LEU A 3 21.44 -11.76 -11.60
C LEU A 3 20.28 -12.19 -10.70
N VAL A 4 19.20 -12.66 -11.32
CA VAL A 4 17.99 -13.14 -10.64
C VAL A 4 17.99 -14.66 -10.72
N ASN A 5 17.66 -15.32 -9.59
CA ASN A 5 17.49 -16.76 -9.59
C ASN A 5 16.31 -17.13 -10.51
N ILE A 6 16.45 -18.17 -11.31
CA ILE A 6 15.44 -18.59 -12.28
C ILE A 6 14.07 -18.91 -11.64
N ASN A 7 14.06 -19.26 -10.35
CA ASN A 7 12.84 -19.51 -9.61
C ASN A 7 12.07 -18.23 -9.22
N ASP A 8 12.78 -17.10 -9.20
CA ASP A 8 12.21 -15.78 -8.91
C ASP A 8 11.88 -15.01 -10.20
N VAL A 9 12.22 -15.58 -11.36
CA VAL A 9 11.92 -15.00 -12.67
C VAL A 9 10.46 -15.20 -13.01
N LYS A 10 9.80 -14.14 -13.42
CA LYS A 10 8.39 -14.14 -13.84
C LYS A 10 8.27 -13.90 -15.33
N ALA A 11 7.18 -14.42 -15.90
CA ALA A 11 6.83 -14.13 -17.29
C ALA A 11 6.64 -12.60 -17.47
N GLY A 12 7.18 -12.06 -18.56
CA GLY A 12 7.19 -10.62 -18.87
C GLY A 12 8.49 -9.91 -18.53
N MET A 13 9.39 -10.52 -17.77
CA MET A 13 10.70 -9.95 -17.52
C MET A 13 11.57 -9.96 -18.80
N GLU A 14 12.29 -8.89 -19.04
CA GLU A 14 13.20 -8.73 -20.17
C GLU A 14 14.63 -9.11 -19.77
N LEU A 15 15.30 -9.91 -20.61
CA LEU A 15 16.70 -10.27 -20.40
C LEU A 15 17.63 -9.07 -20.66
N GLU A 16 18.49 -8.75 -19.71
CA GLU A 16 19.56 -7.76 -19.86
C GLU A 16 20.70 -8.29 -20.72
N GLN A 17 20.97 -9.59 -20.61
CA GLN A 17 22.05 -10.27 -21.33
C GLN A 17 21.54 -11.53 -22.02
N ALA A 18 22.22 -11.93 -23.09
CA ALA A 18 21.93 -13.19 -23.75
C ALA A 18 22.16 -14.37 -22.79
N VAL A 19 21.26 -15.33 -22.79
CA VAL A 19 21.43 -16.59 -22.06
C VAL A 19 22.13 -17.59 -22.96
N ILE A 20 23.30 -18.07 -22.51
CA ILE A 20 24.14 -19.02 -23.22
C ILE A 20 24.01 -20.39 -22.57
N SER A 21 23.90 -21.44 -23.39
CA SER A 21 23.90 -22.82 -22.90
C SER A 21 25.25 -23.17 -22.28
N PRO A 22 25.31 -23.70 -21.06
CA PRO A 22 26.56 -24.11 -20.44
C PRO A 22 27.20 -25.31 -21.14
N ASP A 23 26.39 -26.13 -21.85
CA ASP A 23 26.89 -27.40 -22.47
C ASP A 23 27.60 -27.18 -23.80
N ASN A 24 27.15 -26.22 -24.62
CA ASN A 24 27.66 -26.08 -25.99
C ASN A 24 27.93 -24.63 -26.40
N GLY A 25 27.79 -23.67 -25.50
CA GLY A 25 28.01 -22.24 -25.78
C GLY A 25 27.00 -21.59 -26.75
N GLN A 26 25.94 -22.30 -27.11
CA GLN A 26 24.91 -21.76 -28.01
C GLN A 26 24.04 -20.71 -27.30
N CYS A 27 23.72 -19.63 -28.00
CA CYS A 27 22.80 -18.63 -27.50
C CYS A 27 21.37 -19.21 -27.47
N LEU A 28 20.82 -19.38 -26.28
CA LEU A 28 19.45 -19.88 -26.05
C LEU A 28 18.42 -18.78 -26.22
N LEU A 29 18.70 -17.62 -25.64
CA LEU A 29 17.87 -16.43 -25.73
C LEU A 29 18.76 -15.19 -25.86
N LYS A 30 18.35 -14.25 -26.69
CA LYS A 30 19.09 -13.00 -26.91
C LYS A 30 18.83 -11.98 -25.79
N ALA A 31 19.76 -11.06 -25.56
CA ALA A 31 19.49 -9.87 -24.77
C ALA A 31 18.27 -9.13 -25.33
N GLY A 32 17.45 -8.56 -24.46
CA GLY A 32 16.19 -7.93 -24.82
C GLY A 32 15.02 -8.90 -25.07
N SER A 33 15.25 -10.23 -24.95
CA SER A 33 14.14 -11.19 -25.04
C SER A 33 13.25 -11.10 -23.81
N ILE A 34 11.93 -11.03 -24.04
CA ILE A 34 10.93 -11.08 -22.96
C ILE A 34 10.68 -12.56 -22.63
N LEU A 35 10.82 -12.91 -21.36
CA LEU A 35 10.64 -14.26 -20.87
C LEU A 35 9.14 -14.59 -20.76
N ASN A 36 8.75 -15.74 -21.24
CA ASN A 36 7.44 -16.34 -21.02
C ASN A 36 7.58 -17.61 -20.16
N LEU A 37 6.46 -18.14 -19.65
CA LEU A 37 6.48 -19.34 -18.79
C LEU A 37 7.23 -20.50 -19.44
N ARG A 38 7.02 -20.73 -20.75
CA ARG A 38 7.68 -21.82 -21.49
C ARG A 38 9.19 -21.61 -21.58
N ASN A 39 9.63 -20.36 -21.76
CA ASN A 39 11.07 -20.04 -21.76
C ASN A 39 11.67 -20.26 -20.38
N ILE A 40 10.98 -19.87 -19.32
CA ILE A 40 11.42 -20.04 -17.94
C ILE A 40 11.54 -21.54 -17.61
N GLU A 41 10.53 -22.34 -17.93
CA GLU A 41 10.56 -23.80 -17.74
C GLU A 41 11.72 -24.44 -18.51
N LYS A 42 11.89 -24.05 -19.76
CA LYS A 42 12.98 -24.57 -20.59
C LYS A 42 14.37 -24.19 -20.07
N LEU A 43 14.54 -22.99 -19.51
CA LEU A 43 15.78 -22.58 -18.87
C LEU A 43 16.05 -23.39 -17.61
N LYS A 44 15.03 -23.72 -16.82
CA LYS A 44 15.13 -24.62 -15.65
C LYS A 44 15.54 -26.03 -16.06
N GLU A 45 14.95 -26.58 -17.09
CA GLU A 45 15.32 -27.89 -17.64
C GLU A 45 16.77 -27.96 -18.12
N LEU A 46 17.30 -26.84 -18.62
CA LEU A 46 18.69 -26.70 -19.04
C LEU A 46 19.64 -26.33 -17.91
N ASN A 47 19.22 -26.45 -16.66
CA ASN A 47 20.00 -26.13 -15.45
C ASN A 47 20.57 -24.70 -15.44
N ILE A 48 19.87 -23.75 -16.02
CA ILE A 48 20.19 -22.33 -15.91
C ILE A 48 19.62 -21.82 -14.60
N TYR A 49 20.47 -21.57 -13.61
CA TYR A 49 20.06 -21.18 -12.26
C TYR A 49 19.87 -19.66 -12.08
N GLN A 50 20.54 -18.87 -12.93
CA GLN A 50 20.49 -17.40 -12.83
C GLN A 50 20.48 -16.78 -14.22
N VAL A 51 19.73 -15.70 -14.38
CA VAL A 51 19.66 -14.91 -15.61
C VAL A 51 19.79 -13.43 -15.29
N GLY A 52 20.46 -12.67 -16.15
CA GLY A 52 20.50 -11.22 -16.09
C GLY A 52 19.15 -10.66 -16.53
N ILE A 53 18.38 -10.13 -15.60
CA ILE A 53 17.10 -9.48 -15.90
C ILE A 53 17.36 -7.98 -15.98
N LYS A 54 16.89 -7.39 -17.07
CA LYS A 54 16.81 -5.95 -17.21
C LYS A 54 15.81 -5.46 -16.18
N ASP A 55 16.32 -4.74 -15.19
CA ASP A 55 15.47 -4.17 -14.17
C ASP A 55 14.52 -3.16 -14.84
N ILE A 56 13.28 -3.60 -15.09
CA ILE A 56 12.25 -2.76 -15.71
C ILE A 56 12.05 -1.49 -14.87
N ASN A 57 12.27 -1.60 -13.55
CA ASN A 57 12.29 -0.44 -12.66
C ASN A 57 13.45 0.50 -12.97
N SER A 58 14.58 0.01 -13.49
CA SER A 58 15.72 0.86 -13.88
C SER A 58 15.48 1.68 -15.14
N LEU A 59 14.54 1.32 -15.99
CA LEU A 59 14.13 2.11 -17.16
C LEU A 59 13.26 3.31 -16.82
N PHE A 60 12.60 3.27 -15.65
CA PHE A 60 11.62 4.26 -15.24
C PHE A 60 11.96 4.99 -13.93
N ILE A 61 13.04 4.60 -13.24
CA ILE A 61 13.44 5.15 -11.95
C ILE A 61 14.83 5.76 -12.08
N SER A 62 14.94 7.06 -11.80
CA SER A 62 16.24 7.73 -11.75
C SER A 62 17.11 7.17 -10.61
N PRO A 63 18.46 7.32 -10.65
CA PRO A 63 19.33 6.90 -9.54
C PRO A 63 18.93 7.51 -8.18
N SER A 64 18.35 8.71 -8.17
CA SER A 64 17.80 9.35 -6.97
C SER A 64 16.62 8.58 -6.39
N ASP A 65 15.83 7.91 -7.24
CA ASP A 65 14.64 7.17 -6.82
C ASP A 65 15.01 5.84 -6.14
N LYS A 66 16.09 5.17 -6.62
CA LYS A 66 16.64 3.99 -5.94
C LYS A 66 17.14 4.32 -4.53
N MET A 67 17.77 5.47 -4.38
CA MET A 67 18.29 5.93 -3.09
C MET A 67 17.14 6.29 -2.12
N GLN A 68 16.09 6.90 -2.62
CA GLN A 68 14.88 7.21 -1.84
C GLN A 68 14.14 5.94 -1.41
N LYS A 69 14.01 4.93 -2.30
CA LYS A 69 13.43 3.61 -1.95
C LYS A 69 14.21 2.92 -0.83
N LEU A 70 15.53 2.93 -0.91
CA LEU A 70 16.41 2.38 0.14
C LEU A 70 16.23 3.11 1.47
N LEU A 71 16.20 4.45 1.44
CA LEU A 71 16.03 5.27 2.65
C LEU A 71 14.69 5.03 3.34
N VAL A 72 13.60 4.84 2.57
CA VAL A 72 12.29 4.59 3.14
C VAL A 72 12.19 3.15 3.67
N SER A 73 12.76 2.17 2.97
CA SER A 73 12.85 0.78 3.46
C SER A 73 13.66 0.70 4.78
N ASP A 74 14.80 1.37 4.83
CA ASP A 74 15.62 1.49 6.06
C ASP A 74 14.86 2.17 7.20
N TYR A 75 14.03 3.15 6.87
CA TYR A 75 13.25 3.89 7.85
C TYR A 75 12.14 3.05 8.45
N ILE A 76 11.40 2.31 7.62
CA ILE A 76 10.37 1.37 8.09
C ILE A 76 11.01 0.26 8.93
N THR A 77 12.17 -0.26 8.52
CA THR A 77 12.92 -1.24 9.31
C THR A 77 13.29 -0.65 10.68
N LYS A 78 13.77 0.59 10.75
CA LYS A 78 14.06 1.29 11.99
C LYS A 78 12.82 1.52 12.85
N LEU A 79 11.68 1.88 12.25
CA LEU A 79 10.41 2.00 12.97
C LEU A 79 9.97 0.65 13.57
N ARG A 80 10.14 -0.45 12.82
CA ARG A 80 9.87 -1.81 13.34
C ARG A 80 10.82 -2.21 14.47
N GLU A 81 12.10 -1.83 14.40
CA GLU A 81 13.09 -2.08 15.44
C GLU A 81 12.86 -1.26 16.72
N THR A 82 12.30 -0.06 16.58
CA THR A 82 11.96 0.82 17.72
C THR A 82 10.62 0.50 18.36
N ALA A 83 9.81 -0.35 17.72
CA ALA A 83 8.58 -0.85 18.33
C ALA A 83 8.90 -1.65 19.61
N PRO A 84 8.18 -1.41 20.72
CA PRO A 84 8.48 -2.04 21.99
C PRO A 84 8.30 -3.57 21.89
N LYS A 85 9.38 -4.31 21.99
CA LYS A 85 9.38 -5.77 22.09
C LYS A 85 8.82 -6.26 23.42
N ASN A 86 8.66 -5.33 24.38
CA ASN A 86 8.13 -5.62 25.70
C ASN A 86 7.15 -4.51 26.12
N PRO A 87 5.88 -4.80 26.40
CA PRO A 87 4.87 -3.79 26.75
C PRO A 87 5.15 -3.02 28.05
N GLU A 88 6.08 -3.50 28.88
CA GLU A 88 6.42 -2.90 30.16
C GLU A 88 7.61 -1.93 30.15
N ALA A 89 8.33 -1.80 29.03
CA ALA A 89 9.42 -0.83 28.89
C ALA A 89 8.86 0.57 28.58
N ASN A 90 9.33 1.54 29.30
CA ASN A 90 9.02 2.99 29.33
C ASN A 90 8.27 3.51 28.08
N LYS A 91 6.92 3.38 28.08
CA LYS A 91 6.01 3.61 26.95
C LYS A 91 6.14 5.03 26.35
N ASN A 92 6.49 6.04 27.17
CA ASN A 92 6.47 7.44 26.76
C ASN A 92 7.64 7.82 25.84
N ASP A 93 8.86 7.35 26.12
CA ASP A 93 10.04 7.71 25.31
C ASP A 93 10.00 7.13 23.91
N ASN A 94 9.38 5.95 23.76
CA ASN A 94 9.23 5.30 22.46
C ASN A 94 8.22 6.03 21.56
N ILE A 95 7.08 6.48 22.10
CA ILE A 95 6.04 7.18 21.33
C ILE A 95 6.56 8.54 20.85
N VAL A 96 7.27 9.29 21.72
CA VAL A 96 7.86 10.59 21.36
C VAL A 96 8.93 10.42 20.27
N ASN A 97 9.76 9.40 20.37
CA ASN A 97 10.79 9.10 19.36
C ASN A 97 10.19 8.66 18.02
N ILE A 98 9.12 7.86 18.04
CA ILE A 98 8.38 7.46 16.84
C ILE A 98 7.74 8.68 16.19
N ALA A 99 7.08 9.55 16.96
CA ALA A 99 6.45 10.77 16.45
C ALA A 99 7.48 11.73 15.83
N ALA A 100 8.61 12.00 16.50
CA ALA A 100 9.67 12.86 15.98
C ALA A 100 10.34 12.30 14.71
N ASN A 101 10.43 10.98 14.61
CA ASN A 101 10.94 10.33 13.43
C ASN A 101 9.93 10.37 12.28
N LEU A 102 8.64 10.19 12.56
CA LEU A 102 7.57 10.32 11.56
C LEU A 102 7.47 11.75 11.03
N GLU A 103 7.62 12.77 11.87
CA GLU A 103 7.64 14.17 11.43
C GLU A 103 8.74 14.42 10.39
N LYS A 104 9.95 13.96 10.63
CA LYS A 104 11.06 14.04 9.65
C LYS A 104 10.73 13.30 8.36
N PHE A 105 10.12 12.14 8.47
CA PHE A 105 9.72 11.31 7.33
C PHE A 105 8.63 11.99 6.50
N ILE A 106 7.61 12.58 7.15
CA ILE A 106 6.54 13.30 6.45
C ILE A 106 7.09 14.51 5.69
N VAL A 107 8.03 15.25 6.28
CA VAL A 107 8.67 16.38 5.60
C VAL A 107 9.45 15.93 4.36
N GLN A 108 10.06 14.75 4.39
CA GLN A 108 10.71 14.16 3.22
C GLN A 108 9.71 13.67 2.18
N ILE A 109 8.61 13.02 2.62
CA ILE A 109 7.51 12.56 1.77
C ILE A 109 6.85 13.73 1.04
N ALA A 110 6.50 14.79 1.75
CA ALA A 110 5.84 15.96 1.18
C ALA A 110 6.67 16.65 0.07
N LYS A 111 7.98 16.40 0.04
CA LYS A 111 8.91 16.92 -0.98
C LYS A 111 9.15 15.97 -2.15
N SER A 112 8.65 14.74 -2.12
CA SER A 112 8.96 13.70 -3.10
C SER A 112 7.72 13.26 -3.88
N GLU A 113 7.73 13.47 -5.20
CA GLU A 113 6.66 12.98 -6.11
C GLU A 113 6.62 11.45 -6.22
N TYR A 114 7.68 10.74 -5.79
CA TYR A 114 7.89 9.32 -5.97
C TYR A 114 7.51 8.43 -4.78
N VAL A 115 7.12 9.03 -3.67
CA VAL A 115 6.74 8.28 -2.45
C VAL A 115 5.45 7.50 -2.66
N LEU A 116 4.58 7.98 -3.53
CA LEU A 116 3.34 7.29 -3.88
C LEU A 116 3.60 5.90 -4.47
N ASP A 117 4.61 5.77 -5.35
CA ASP A 117 5.03 4.49 -5.94
C ASP A 117 5.55 3.50 -4.90
N PHE A 118 6.27 4.03 -3.91
CA PHE A 118 6.81 3.24 -2.82
C PHE A 118 5.72 2.66 -1.90
N LEU A 119 4.71 3.44 -1.57
CA LEU A 119 3.62 3.01 -0.69
C LEU A 119 2.80 1.86 -1.28
N VAL A 120 2.62 1.86 -2.59
CA VAL A 120 1.94 0.76 -3.28
C VAL A 120 2.82 -0.50 -3.32
N GLN A 121 4.15 -0.34 -3.29
CA GLN A 121 5.12 -1.45 -3.20
C GLN A 121 5.32 -1.97 -1.77
N LEU A 122 4.86 -1.25 -0.73
CA LEU A 122 4.72 -1.76 0.63
C LEU A 122 3.61 -2.82 0.69
N ARG A 123 3.69 -3.80 -0.19
CA ARG A 123 2.92 -5.04 -0.03
C ARG A 123 3.42 -5.71 1.21
N ILE A 124 2.52 -5.86 2.12
CA ILE A 124 2.72 -6.41 3.43
C ILE A 124 3.38 -7.78 3.33
N ILE A 125 4.63 -7.82 3.73
CA ILE A 125 5.47 -9.01 3.64
C ILE A 125 5.31 -9.88 4.89
N ASP A 126 4.69 -9.36 5.97
CA ASP A 126 4.68 -10.08 7.25
C ASP A 126 3.32 -10.07 7.96
N LYS A 127 3.05 -11.19 8.71
CA LYS A 127 1.78 -11.48 9.39
C LYS A 127 1.54 -10.72 10.69
N ALA A 128 2.33 -9.72 11.02
CA ALA A 128 2.18 -8.89 12.22
C ALA A 128 1.07 -7.82 12.04
N ARG A 129 -0.15 -8.28 11.90
CA ARG A 129 -1.35 -7.56 11.46
C ARG A 129 -1.51 -6.13 11.96
N LEU A 130 -1.42 -5.88 13.26
CA LEU A 130 -1.75 -4.57 13.84
C LEU A 130 -0.69 -3.51 13.56
N TYR A 131 0.58 -3.88 13.64
CA TYR A 131 1.67 -2.94 13.44
C TYR A 131 1.74 -2.47 11.99
N ASP A 132 1.60 -3.40 11.04
CA ASP A 132 1.62 -3.07 9.61
C ASP A 132 0.39 -2.25 9.22
N THR A 133 -0.81 -2.55 9.74
CA THR A 133 -2.02 -1.73 9.54
C THR A 133 -1.79 -0.31 10.03
N SER A 134 -1.23 -0.15 11.23
CA SER A 134 -0.99 1.17 11.81
C SER A 134 -0.01 2.00 10.99
N ILE A 135 1.10 1.42 10.52
CA ILE A 135 2.07 2.12 9.66
C ILE A 135 1.41 2.50 8.32
N TYR A 136 0.71 1.56 7.70
CA TYR A 136 0.05 1.79 6.41
C TYR A 136 -0.99 2.89 6.52
N THR A 137 -1.83 2.82 7.55
CA THR A 137 -2.84 3.84 7.86
C THR A 137 -2.21 5.21 8.11
N ALA A 138 -1.12 5.28 8.87
CA ALA A 138 -0.40 6.52 9.14
C ALA A 138 0.09 7.19 7.86
N VAL A 139 0.72 6.42 6.99
CA VAL A 139 1.28 6.95 5.74
C VAL A 139 0.17 7.39 4.78
N LEU A 140 -0.85 6.56 4.59
CA LEU A 140 -2.01 6.90 3.75
C LEU A 140 -2.76 8.12 4.30
N GLY A 141 -2.96 8.18 5.62
CA GLY A 141 -3.61 9.32 6.28
C GLY A 141 -2.89 10.64 6.04
N GLY A 142 -1.57 10.65 6.17
CA GLY A 142 -0.75 11.81 5.86
C GLY A 142 -0.85 12.26 4.40
N LEU A 143 -0.86 11.32 3.47
CA LEU A 143 -0.98 11.61 2.03
C LEU A 143 -2.36 12.16 1.67
N VAL A 144 -3.42 11.55 2.18
CA VAL A 144 -4.80 12.02 1.94
C VAL A 144 -4.99 13.41 2.54
N ALA A 145 -4.51 13.64 3.78
CA ALA A 145 -4.56 14.96 4.41
C ALA A 145 -3.79 16.01 3.58
N GLY A 146 -2.61 15.66 3.06
CA GLY A 146 -1.83 16.51 2.15
C GLY A 146 -2.55 16.78 0.84
N ALA A 147 -3.17 15.76 0.23
CA ALA A 147 -3.96 15.88 -0.99
C ALA A 147 -5.19 16.79 -0.81
N MET A 148 -5.80 16.74 0.37
CA MET A 148 -6.89 17.65 0.78
C MET A 148 -6.40 19.05 1.16
N LYS A 149 -5.10 19.32 1.07
CA LYS A 149 -4.46 20.62 1.37
C LYS A 149 -4.67 21.10 2.81
N LEU A 150 -4.71 20.16 3.74
CA LEU A 150 -4.77 20.48 5.16
C LEU A 150 -3.46 21.11 5.65
N SER A 151 -3.50 21.76 6.80
CA SER A 151 -2.32 22.37 7.42
C SER A 151 -1.27 21.33 7.79
N ASN A 152 0.00 21.74 7.94
CA ASN A 152 1.06 20.84 8.38
C ASN A 152 0.77 20.18 9.73
N GLU A 153 0.11 20.89 10.64
CA GLU A 153 -0.31 20.37 11.94
C GLU A 153 -1.33 19.25 11.80
N GLU A 154 -2.33 19.44 10.93
CA GLU A 154 -3.34 18.41 10.65
C GLU A 154 -2.75 17.20 9.93
N ILE A 155 -1.81 17.39 8.99
CA ILE A 155 -1.10 16.30 8.32
C ILE A 155 -0.30 15.48 9.34
N ILE A 156 0.44 16.13 10.23
CA ILE A 156 1.17 15.46 11.31
C ILE A 156 0.20 14.72 12.23
N ALA A 157 -0.92 15.35 12.59
CA ALA A 157 -1.94 14.73 13.43
C ALA A 157 -2.58 13.51 12.76
N ALA A 158 -2.84 13.55 11.44
CA ALA A 158 -3.34 12.41 10.68
C ALA A 158 -2.34 11.23 10.70
N VAL A 159 -1.05 11.50 10.53
CA VAL A 159 -0.02 10.45 10.59
C VAL A 159 0.09 9.84 11.98
N ILE A 160 0.21 10.66 13.02
CA ILE A 160 0.33 10.15 14.39
C ILE A 160 -0.98 9.46 14.82
N GLY A 161 -2.13 10.04 14.47
CA GLY A 161 -3.43 9.44 14.72
C GLY A 161 -3.59 8.10 14.00
N GLY A 162 -3.18 8.00 12.75
CA GLY A 162 -3.17 6.75 11.99
C GLY A 162 -2.25 5.69 12.57
N LEU A 163 -1.08 6.10 13.13
CA LEU A 163 -0.18 5.19 13.82
C LEU A 163 -0.79 4.65 15.12
N LEU A 164 -1.52 5.49 15.84
CA LEU A 164 -2.03 5.19 17.18
C LEU A 164 -3.52 4.82 17.20
N HIS A 165 -4.22 4.76 16.05
CA HIS A 165 -5.66 4.57 16.01
C HIS A 165 -6.13 3.34 16.81
N ASP A 166 -5.37 2.27 16.76
CA ASP A 166 -5.64 0.99 17.43
C ASP A 166 -4.91 0.80 18.76
N ILE A 167 -4.30 1.86 19.35
CA ILE A 167 -3.50 1.75 20.57
C ILE A 167 -4.28 1.11 21.74
N GLY A 168 -5.60 1.30 21.76
CA GLY A 168 -6.46 0.71 22.79
C GLY A 168 -6.50 -0.82 22.77
N LEU A 169 -6.14 -1.45 21.67
CA LEU A 169 -6.00 -2.91 21.58
C LEU A 169 -4.86 -3.44 22.45
N ALA A 170 -3.90 -2.60 22.84
CA ALA A 170 -2.85 -2.96 23.78
C ALA A 170 -3.41 -3.38 25.16
N GLU A 171 -4.61 -2.90 25.51
CA GLU A 171 -5.31 -3.28 26.73
C GLU A 171 -6.10 -4.60 26.56
N MET A 172 -6.15 -5.15 25.35
CA MET A 172 -6.94 -6.33 24.99
C MET A 172 -6.10 -7.44 24.31
N PRO A 173 -4.93 -7.83 24.84
CA PRO A 173 -3.98 -8.71 24.14
C PRO A 173 -4.53 -10.10 23.85
N SER A 174 -5.50 -10.58 24.62
CA SER A 174 -6.17 -11.85 24.40
C SER A 174 -7.09 -11.82 23.17
N LEU A 175 -7.78 -10.70 22.93
CA LEU A 175 -8.69 -10.54 21.80
C LEU A 175 -7.94 -10.40 20.48
N VAL A 176 -6.79 -9.74 20.50
CA VAL A 176 -5.94 -9.54 19.30
C VAL A 176 -5.51 -10.85 18.63
N LYS A 177 -5.44 -11.93 19.41
CA LYS A 177 -5.00 -13.26 18.94
C LYS A 177 -6.16 -14.13 18.43
N MET A 178 -7.39 -13.68 18.54
CA MET A 178 -8.57 -14.45 18.14
C MET A 178 -8.88 -14.24 16.66
N GLU A 179 -9.27 -15.30 15.99
CA GLU A 179 -9.75 -15.26 14.60
C GLU A 179 -11.26 -15.05 14.51
N GLU A 180 -11.99 -15.51 15.52
CA GLU A 180 -13.45 -15.37 15.59
C GLU A 180 -13.86 -14.84 16.98
N PHE A 181 -14.87 -14.00 17.02
CA PHE A 181 -15.42 -13.42 18.25
C PHE A 181 -16.80 -13.94 18.57
N THR A 182 -17.04 -14.19 19.84
CA THR A 182 -18.41 -14.26 20.37
C THR A 182 -19.03 -12.83 20.39
N PRO A 183 -20.36 -12.68 20.45
CA PRO A 183 -20.99 -11.36 20.56
C PRO A 183 -20.46 -10.50 21.71
N GLN A 184 -20.14 -11.12 22.84
CA GLN A 184 -19.57 -10.43 24.01
C GLN A 184 -18.14 -9.93 23.72
N GLN A 185 -17.34 -10.75 23.06
CA GLN A 185 -15.97 -10.37 22.66
C GLN A 185 -15.97 -9.29 21.59
N GLU A 186 -16.90 -9.34 20.64
CA GLU A 186 -17.07 -8.27 19.66
C GLU A 186 -17.48 -6.95 20.33
N SER A 187 -18.41 -7.00 21.31
CA SER A 187 -18.77 -5.81 22.09
C SER A 187 -17.56 -5.23 22.83
N LEU A 188 -16.73 -6.09 23.42
CA LEU A 188 -15.50 -5.64 24.09
C LEU A 188 -14.48 -5.10 23.09
N TRP A 189 -14.32 -5.73 21.92
CA TRP A 189 -13.46 -5.24 20.86
C TRP A 189 -13.83 -3.82 20.43
N ARG A 190 -15.11 -3.51 20.33
CA ARG A 190 -15.63 -2.18 19.97
C ARG A 190 -15.33 -1.09 21.00
N GLU A 191 -14.83 -1.44 22.17
CA GLU A 191 -14.40 -0.47 23.20
C GLU A 191 -12.97 0.04 23.00
N HIS A 192 -12.14 -0.57 22.11
CA HIS A 192 -10.74 -0.16 21.97
C HIS A 192 -10.57 1.32 21.59
N PRO A 193 -11.45 2.00 20.79
CA PRO A 193 -11.29 3.42 20.53
C PRO A 193 -11.45 4.25 21.81
N THR A 194 -12.35 3.82 22.69
CA THR A 194 -12.58 4.46 23.99
C THR A 194 -11.36 4.27 24.91
N TYR A 195 -10.82 3.06 25.00
CA TYR A 195 -9.59 2.83 25.77
C TYR A 195 -8.40 3.60 25.20
N GLY A 196 -8.23 3.61 23.87
CA GLY A 196 -7.19 4.38 23.21
C GLY A 196 -7.32 5.89 23.45
N TYR A 197 -8.53 6.42 23.48
CA TYR A 197 -8.79 7.81 23.82
C TYR A 197 -8.35 8.14 25.25
N TYR A 198 -8.74 7.32 26.24
CA TYR A 198 -8.30 7.52 27.62
C TYR A 198 -6.79 7.38 27.77
N PHE A 199 -6.17 6.42 27.09
CA PHE A 199 -4.71 6.31 27.00
C PHE A 199 -4.10 7.62 26.49
N ALA A 200 -4.64 8.18 25.41
CA ALA A 200 -4.14 9.41 24.83
C ALA A 200 -4.22 10.59 25.80
N LEU A 201 -5.32 10.71 26.54
CA LEU A 201 -5.49 11.76 27.57
C LEU A 201 -4.49 11.60 28.72
N GLN A 202 -4.29 10.39 29.23
CA GLN A 202 -3.35 10.10 30.31
C GLN A 202 -1.90 10.43 29.93
N HIS A 203 -1.55 10.30 28.65
CA HIS A 203 -0.22 10.55 28.13
C HIS A 203 -0.05 11.94 27.50
N ASN A 204 -1.00 12.86 27.74
CA ASN A 204 -0.97 14.23 27.22
C ASN A 204 -0.84 14.32 25.68
N ILE A 205 -1.37 13.32 24.97
CA ILE A 205 -1.45 13.36 23.50
C ILE A 205 -2.44 14.46 23.10
N PRO A 206 -2.11 15.29 22.08
CA PRO A 206 -2.99 16.39 21.64
C PRO A 206 -4.41 15.92 21.37
N LYS A 207 -5.40 16.73 21.76
CA LYS A 207 -6.82 16.40 21.62
C LYS A 207 -7.22 16.05 20.17
N MET A 208 -6.61 16.69 19.20
CA MET A 208 -6.81 16.41 17.77
C MET A 208 -6.49 14.96 17.45
N ILE A 209 -5.36 14.44 17.93
CA ILE A 209 -4.94 13.04 17.75
C ILE A 209 -5.82 12.11 18.58
N ALA A 210 -6.13 12.47 19.83
CA ALA A 210 -7.02 11.68 20.68
C ALA A 210 -8.41 11.51 20.04
N SER A 211 -8.93 12.54 19.35
CA SER A 211 -10.20 12.46 18.64
C SER A 211 -10.14 11.51 17.44
N ILE A 212 -9.01 11.43 16.74
CA ILE A 212 -8.81 10.44 15.68
C ILE A 212 -8.93 9.02 16.27
N ILE A 213 -8.21 8.75 17.34
CA ILE A 213 -8.20 7.45 18.03
C ILE A 213 -9.63 7.08 18.47
N GLN A 214 -10.39 8.03 18.98
CA GLN A 214 -11.74 7.79 19.48
C GLN A 214 -12.75 7.50 18.36
N TYR A 215 -12.63 8.17 17.20
CA TYR A 215 -13.70 8.24 16.21
C TYR A 215 -13.39 7.56 14.88
N HIS A 216 -12.27 6.87 14.72
CA HIS A 216 -11.90 6.23 13.44
C HIS A 216 -12.84 5.08 13.02
N HIS A 217 -13.66 4.56 13.93
CA HIS A 217 -14.73 3.59 13.65
C HIS A 217 -16.13 4.21 13.52
N GLU A 218 -16.24 5.53 13.59
CA GLU A 218 -17.50 6.17 13.22
C GLU A 218 -17.76 6.00 11.73
N ARG A 219 -19.04 5.97 11.37
CA ARG A 219 -19.49 5.78 9.99
C ARG A 219 -20.35 6.97 9.57
N TRP A 220 -20.22 7.38 8.31
CA TRP A 220 -20.89 8.57 7.77
C TRP A 220 -22.40 8.59 8.02
N ASN A 221 -23.05 7.42 7.98
CA ASN A 221 -24.48 7.25 8.25
C ASN A 221 -24.85 7.07 9.74
N GLY A 222 -23.92 7.19 10.67
CA GLY A 222 -24.13 7.00 12.10
C GLY A 222 -24.21 5.55 12.57
N SER A 223 -23.94 4.56 11.73
CA SER A 223 -23.91 3.15 12.13
C SER A 223 -22.61 2.73 12.83
N GLY A 224 -21.68 3.68 13.01
CA GLY A 224 -20.37 3.45 13.62
C GLY A 224 -20.41 3.42 15.14
N TYR A 225 -19.24 3.49 15.74
CA TYR A 225 -19.04 3.53 17.20
C TYR A 225 -17.79 4.37 17.53
N PRO A 226 -17.64 4.86 18.78
CA PRO A 226 -18.44 4.60 19.98
C PRO A 226 -19.61 5.58 20.20
N LYS A 227 -19.71 6.69 19.45
CA LYS A 227 -20.71 7.76 19.68
C LYS A 227 -21.82 7.83 18.66
N GLN A 228 -21.73 7.05 17.57
CA GLN A 228 -22.72 7.05 16.47
C GLN A 228 -22.89 8.44 15.84
N LEU A 229 -21.76 9.15 15.66
CA LEU A 229 -21.73 10.46 15.00
C LEU A 229 -22.13 10.32 13.54
N VAL A 230 -22.78 11.35 12.99
CA VAL A 230 -23.30 11.34 11.61
C VAL A 230 -22.63 12.42 10.79
N GLY A 231 -22.18 12.07 9.59
CA GLY A 231 -21.70 13.03 8.59
C GLY A 231 -20.54 13.88 9.11
N GLU A 232 -20.68 15.19 9.06
CA GLU A 232 -19.65 16.15 9.44
C GLU A 232 -19.45 16.31 10.96
N ASP A 233 -20.32 15.75 11.78
CA ASP A 233 -20.09 15.66 13.23
C ASP A 233 -18.88 14.77 13.56
N ILE A 234 -18.50 13.87 12.65
CA ILE A 234 -17.27 13.10 12.74
C ILE A 234 -16.09 14.03 12.38
N PRO A 235 -15.09 14.20 13.25
CA PRO A 235 -13.92 15.02 12.95
C PRO A 235 -13.24 14.62 11.62
N LEU A 236 -12.89 15.58 10.78
CA LEU A 236 -12.35 15.33 9.44
C LEU A 236 -11.18 14.34 9.43
N LEU A 237 -10.22 14.52 10.36
CA LEU A 237 -9.07 13.62 10.45
C LEU A 237 -9.48 12.18 10.82
N ALA A 238 -10.52 11.99 11.64
CA ALA A 238 -11.06 10.66 11.94
C ALA A 238 -11.72 10.03 10.69
N ARG A 239 -12.43 10.84 9.88
CA ARG A 239 -12.98 10.39 8.58
C ARG A 239 -11.87 9.95 7.62
N ILE A 240 -10.76 10.70 7.55
CA ILE A 240 -9.59 10.34 6.75
C ILE A 240 -9.01 9.00 7.22
N ILE A 241 -8.76 8.87 8.53
CA ILE A 241 -8.17 7.65 9.07
C ILE A 241 -9.11 6.45 8.95
N SER A 242 -10.42 6.63 9.05
CA SER A 242 -11.41 5.57 8.82
C SER A 242 -11.29 4.95 7.41
N VAL A 243 -11.15 5.78 6.36
CA VAL A 243 -10.95 5.32 4.98
C VAL A 243 -9.61 4.61 4.82
N CYS A 244 -8.54 5.22 5.33
CA CYS A 244 -7.18 4.68 5.20
C CYS A 244 -7.01 3.35 5.94
N ALA A 245 -7.56 3.23 7.16
CA ALA A 245 -7.53 2.02 7.97
C ALA A 245 -8.32 0.88 7.31
N SER A 246 -9.49 1.17 6.76
CA SER A 246 -10.29 0.18 6.03
C SER A 246 -9.54 -0.37 4.82
N TYR A 247 -8.93 0.50 4.02
CA TYR A 247 -8.12 0.09 2.88
C TYR A 247 -6.91 -0.75 3.32
N ALA A 248 -6.18 -0.28 4.32
CA ALA A 248 -5.03 -1.00 4.86
C ALA A 248 -5.40 -2.39 5.39
N ASP A 249 -6.48 -2.50 6.17
CA ASP A 249 -6.98 -3.76 6.70
C ASP A 249 -7.40 -4.74 5.59
N SER A 250 -8.06 -4.25 4.54
CA SER A 250 -8.41 -5.06 3.37
C SER A 250 -7.18 -5.64 2.68
N LEU A 251 -6.13 -4.84 2.47
CA LEU A 251 -4.88 -5.32 1.88
C LEU A 251 -4.18 -6.36 2.75
N ILE A 252 -4.19 -6.16 4.07
CA ILE A 252 -3.60 -7.10 5.04
C ILE A 252 -4.33 -8.44 5.04
N LYS A 253 -5.63 -8.43 4.83
CA LYS A 253 -6.45 -9.63 4.63
C LYS A 253 -6.24 -10.29 3.28
N GLY A 254 -5.39 -9.75 2.42
CA GLY A 254 -5.09 -10.29 1.10
C GLY A 254 -6.09 -9.89 0.00
N VAL A 255 -6.96 -8.92 0.29
CA VAL A 255 -7.86 -8.34 -0.73
C VAL A 255 -7.02 -7.59 -1.76
N GLN A 256 -7.30 -7.79 -3.03
CA GLN A 256 -6.60 -7.07 -4.09
C GLN A 256 -6.85 -5.56 -4.01
N PRO A 257 -5.85 -4.71 -4.28
CA PRO A 257 -5.97 -3.25 -4.12
C PRO A 257 -7.17 -2.65 -4.86
N TYR A 258 -7.46 -3.12 -6.08
CA TYR A 258 -8.60 -2.63 -6.84
C TYR A 258 -9.95 -2.99 -6.21
N MET A 259 -10.06 -4.19 -5.61
CA MET A 259 -11.28 -4.62 -4.91
C MET A 259 -11.52 -3.78 -3.66
N ALA A 260 -10.45 -3.48 -2.91
CA ALA A 260 -10.54 -2.60 -1.75
C ALA A 260 -10.99 -1.18 -2.13
N VAL A 261 -10.56 -0.67 -3.29
CA VAL A 261 -11.03 0.62 -3.81
C VAL A 261 -12.50 0.56 -4.25
N GLU A 262 -12.91 -0.50 -4.94
CA GLU A 262 -14.32 -0.68 -5.31
C GLU A 262 -15.22 -0.76 -4.06
N GLU A 263 -14.77 -1.37 -2.98
CA GLU A 263 -15.48 -1.38 -1.69
C GLU A 263 -15.60 0.04 -1.11
N LEU A 264 -14.53 0.83 -1.14
CA LEU A 264 -14.57 2.23 -0.71
C LEU A 264 -15.57 3.04 -1.54
N TYR A 265 -15.59 2.85 -2.85
CA TYR A 265 -16.57 3.52 -3.72
C TYR A 265 -18.01 3.08 -3.44
N GLY A 266 -18.24 1.77 -3.33
CA GLY A 266 -19.56 1.20 -3.05
C GLY A 266 -20.14 1.61 -1.71
N THR A 267 -19.28 1.97 -0.75
CA THR A 267 -19.66 2.38 0.60
C THR A 267 -19.53 3.90 0.85
N SER A 268 -19.10 4.64 -0.17
CA SER A 268 -19.01 6.11 -0.16
C SER A 268 -20.40 6.73 0.05
N GLY A 269 -20.53 7.67 0.96
CA GLY A 269 -21.81 8.28 1.36
C GLY A 269 -22.66 7.39 2.28
N ILE A 270 -22.25 6.15 2.53
CA ILE A 270 -22.88 5.24 3.49
C ILE A 270 -21.96 5.10 4.72
N TYR A 271 -20.80 4.52 4.55
CA TYR A 271 -19.85 4.31 5.65
C TYR A 271 -18.76 5.38 5.69
N TYR A 272 -18.37 5.91 4.53
CA TYR A 272 -17.28 6.84 4.40
C TYR A 272 -17.70 8.16 3.78
N ASP A 273 -17.03 9.24 4.21
CA ASP A 273 -17.19 10.57 3.63
C ASP A 273 -16.82 10.55 2.14
N PRO A 274 -17.74 10.95 1.23
CA PRO A 274 -17.49 10.97 -0.20
C PRO A 274 -16.30 11.86 -0.61
N GLN A 275 -16.07 12.96 0.10
CA GLN A 275 -14.94 13.86 -0.19
C GLN A 275 -13.61 13.18 0.13
N VAL A 276 -13.54 12.46 1.25
CA VAL A 276 -12.35 11.72 1.68
C VAL A 276 -12.09 10.54 0.75
N VAL A 277 -13.12 9.76 0.40
CA VAL A 277 -12.98 8.65 -0.56
C VAL A 277 -12.46 9.16 -1.90
N ASN A 278 -13.02 10.26 -2.41
CA ASN A 278 -12.57 10.87 -3.67
C ASN A 278 -11.11 11.37 -3.58
N ALA A 279 -10.74 12.01 -2.46
CA ALA A 279 -9.36 12.44 -2.24
C ALA A 279 -8.39 11.26 -2.17
N PHE A 280 -8.78 10.17 -1.50
CA PHE A 280 -8.01 8.93 -1.42
C PHE A 280 -7.77 8.35 -2.82
N VAL A 281 -8.83 8.04 -3.55
CA VAL A 281 -8.75 7.31 -4.82
C VAL A 281 -8.04 8.11 -5.91
N ASN A 282 -8.18 9.43 -5.92
CA ASN A 282 -7.53 10.27 -6.94
C ASN A 282 -6.03 10.51 -6.67
N ASN A 283 -5.57 10.30 -5.43
CA ASN A 283 -4.19 10.65 -5.06
C ASN A 283 -3.37 9.45 -4.60
N ILE A 284 -3.99 8.30 -4.29
CA ILE A 284 -3.28 7.08 -3.93
C ILE A 284 -3.19 6.18 -5.16
N PRO A 285 -2.00 5.89 -5.69
CA PRO A 285 -1.84 5.00 -6.83
C PRO A 285 -2.15 3.56 -6.41
N ILE A 286 -3.18 3.02 -7.04
CA ILE A 286 -3.67 1.64 -6.77
C ILE A 286 -2.79 0.61 -7.49
N TYR A 287 -2.27 0.98 -8.65
CA TYR A 287 -1.41 0.15 -9.48
C TYR A 287 -0.05 0.84 -9.62
N PRO A 288 1.02 0.26 -9.04
CA PRO A 288 2.36 0.84 -9.14
C PRO A 288 2.90 0.81 -10.58
N LEU A 289 3.81 1.75 -10.86
CA LEU A 289 4.60 1.69 -12.09
C LEU A 289 5.41 0.39 -12.13
N GLY A 290 5.39 -0.27 -13.30
CA GLY A 290 6.07 -1.55 -13.50
C GLY A 290 5.26 -2.78 -13.07
N GLU A 291 4.06 -2.62 -12.54
CA GLU A 291 3.18 -3.74 -12.20
C GLU A 291 2.66 -4.44 -13.47
N MET A 292 2.73 -5.76 -13.48
CA MET A 292 2.17 -6.57 -14.55
C MET A 292 0.69 -6.83 -14.29
N VAL A 293 -0.14 -6.49 -15.25
CA VAL A 293 -1.59 -6.54 -15.12
C VAL A 293 -2.24 -7.24 -16.30
N ARG A 294 -3.34 -7.95 -16.04
CA ARG A 294 -4.25 -8.46 -17.06
C ARG A 294 -5.46 -7.54 -17.18
N LEU A 295 -5.74 -7.11 -18.38
CA LEU A 295 -6.91 -6.29 -18.68
C LEU A 295 -8.15 -7.15 -18.91
N SER A 296 -9.34 -6.55 -18.78
CA SER A 296 -10.63 -7.18 -19.11
C SER A 296 -10.70 -7.66 -20.55
N THR A 297 -9.87 -7.10 -21.43
CA THR A 297 -9.67 -7.58 -22.81
C THR A 297 -8.85 -8.86 -22.91
N LYS A 298 -8.34 -9.39 -21.78
CA LYS A 298 -7.40 -10.52 -21.66
C LYS A 298 -5.99 -10.23 -22.18
N GLU A 299 -5.71 -9.01 -22.55
CA GLU A 299 -4.36 -8.57 -22.88
C GLU A 299 -3.55 -8.38 -21.59
N ILE A 300 -2.25 -8.67 -21.66
CA ILE A 300 -1.34 -8.51 -20.52
C ILE A 300 -0.36 -7.40 -20.84
N GLY A 301 -0.19 -6.52 -19.89
CA GLY A 301 0.71 -5.37 -20.00
C GLY A 301 1.33 -4.97 -18.68
N ILE A 302 2.11 -3.91 -18.73
CA ILE A 302 2.79 -3.31 -17.58
C ILE A 302 2.28 -1.90 -17.41
N VAL A 303 1.99 -1.50 -16.17
CA VAL A 303 1.66 -0.12 -15.81
C VAL A 303 2.85 0.76 -16.16
N SER A 304 2.70 1.58 -17.19
CA SER A 304 3.79 2.41 -17.74
C SER A 304 3.72 3.86 -17.28
N ASN A 305 2.54 4.33 -16.88
CA ASN A 305 2.38 5.68 -16.35
C ASN A 305 1.12 5.77 -15.47
N ILE A 306 1.19 6.67 -14.47
CA ILE A 306 0.09 7.00 -13.56
C ILE A 306 -0.14 8.51 -13.66
N ARG A 307 -1.39 8.93 -13.85
CA ARG A 307 -1.75 10.34 -13.89
C ARG A 307 -2.31 10.80 -12.56
N LYS A 308 -1.86 11.96 -12.11
CA LYS A 308 -2.46 12.64 -10.95
C LYS A 308 -3.93 12.94 -11.22
N ASN A 309 -4.78 12.71 -10.23
CA ASN A 309 -6.22 13.01 -10.25
C ASN A 309 -7.07 12.23 -11.26
N GLU A 310 -6.57 11.15 -11.84
CA GLU A 310 -7.33 10.29 -12.75
C GLU A 310 -7.77 8.96 -12.12
N GLY A 311 -7.59 8.83 -10.80
CA GLY A 311 -8.00 7.65 -10.04
C GLY A 311 -7.22 6.38 -10.40
N PRO A 312 -7.82 5.19 -10.21
CA PRO A 312 -7.16 3.89 -10.38
C PRO A 312 -7.07 3.46 -11.86
N ARG A 313 -6.86 4.41 -12.78
CA ARG A 313 -6.86 4.16 -14.23
C ARG A 313 -5.52 4.52 -14.87
N PRO A 314 -4.49 3.64 -14.72
CA PRO A 314 -3.17 3.89 -15.26
C PRO A 314 -3.12 3.76 -16.79
N ILE A 315 -1.99 4.15 -17.34
CA ILE A 315 -1.62 3.84 -18.72
C ILE A 315 -0.85 2.52 -18.70
N VAL A 316 -1.31 1.56 -19.52
CA VAL A 316 -0.74 0.22 -19.59
C VAL A 316 -0.09 0.00 -20.96
N LYS A 317 1.19 -0.38 -20.98
CA LYS A 317 1.89 -0.83 -22.17
C LYS A 317 1.68 -2.34 -22.31
N ILE A 318 1.10 -2.76 -23.45
CA ILE A 318 0.73 -4.15 -23.68
C ILE A 318 1.91 -4.92 -24.25
N TYR A 319 2.13 -6.12 -23.73
CA TYR A 319 3.18 -7.04 -24.17
C TYR A 319 2.64 -8.36 -24.73
N TYR A 320 1.43 -8.77 -24.30
CA TYR A 320 0.80 -9.98 -24.78
C TYR A 320 -0.64 -9.70 -25.24
N ASN A 321 -1.01 -10.31 -26.34
CA ASN A 321 -2.36 -10.21 -26.85
C ASN A 321 -3.35 -11.13 -26.08
N ARG A 322 -4.62 -11.13 -26.47
CA ARG A 322 -5.73 -11.88 -25.83
C ARG A 322 -5.52 -13.39 -25.75
N VAL A 323 -4.66 -13.95 -26.58
CA VAL A 323 -4.31 -15.37 -26.61
C VAL A 323 -2.93 -15.64 -26.04
N ASN A 324 -2.45 -14.74 -25.21
CA ASN A 324 -1.17 -14.81 -24.49
C ASN A 324 0.06 -14.99 -25.43
N ARG A 325 0.03 -14.37 -26.62
CA ARG A 325 1.17 -14.32 -27.52
C ARG A 325 1.84 -12.96 -27.46
N PRO A 326 3.18 -12.89 -27.42
CA PRO A 326 3.89 -11.63 -27.47
C PRO A 326 3.46 -10.79 -28.66
N ILE A 327 3.35 -9.48 -28.46
CA ILE A 327 3.15 -8.52 -29.56
C ILE A 327 4.47 -7.83 -29.87
N SER A 328 4.70 -7.58 -31.14
CA SER A 328 5.91 -6.88 -31.62
C SER A 328 5.72 -5.37 -31.76
N GLU A 329 4.48 -4.91 -31.77
CA GLU A 329 4.12 -3.51 -31.92
C GLU A 329 3.97 -2.85 -30.55
N ASP A 330 4.40 -1.59 -30.43
CA ASP A 330 4.16 -0.79 -29.23
C ASP A 330 2.69 -0.44 -29.10
N LYS A 331 1.97 -1.19 -28.30
CA LYS A 331 0.57 -0.93 -27.97
C LYS A 331 0.44 -0.37 -26.56
N ILE A 332 -0.14 0.81 -26.47
CA ILE A 332 -0.40 1.49 -25.20
C ILE A 332 -1.92 1.69 -25.06
N ILE A 333 -2.45 1.31 -23.90
CA ILE A 333 -3.85 1.54 -23.54
C ILE A 333 -3.91 2.51 -22.37
N ASP A 334 -4.59 3.60 -22.56
CA ASP A 334 -4.86 4.62 -21.57
C ASP A 334 -6.22 4.33 -20.92
N LEU A 335 -6.21 3.71 -19.73
CA LEU A 335 -7.44 3.33 -19.05
C LEU A 335 -8.29 4.53 -18.59
N GLY A 336 -7.69 5.70 -18.48
CA GLY A 336 -8.43 6.94 -18.23
C GLY A 336 -9.33 7.34 -19.41
N LYS A 337 -8.91 7.04 -20.65
CA LYS A 337 -9.65 7.30 -21.87
C LYS A 337 -10.54 6.11 -22.26
N GLU A 338 -10.01 4.90 -22.19
CA GLU A 338 -10.70 3.65 -22.53
C GLU A 338 -11.51 3.12 -21.34
N ARG A 339 -12.60 3.80 -21.01
CA ARG A 339 -13.39 3.55 -19.78
C ARG A 339 -14.05 2.18 -19.71
N THR A 340 -14.19 1.48 -20.82
CA THR A 340 -14.74 0.11 -20.90
C THR A 340 -13.70 -0.97 -20.59
N ILE A 341 -12.42 -0.61 -20.60
CA ILE A 341 -11.31 -1.51 -20.28
C ILE A 341 -10.87 -1.24 -18.84
N PHE A 342 -10.66 -2.30 -18.07
CA PHE A 342 -10.21 -2.23 -16.68
C PHE A 342 -9.19 -3.33 -16.38
N ILE A 343 -8.46 -3.18 -15.30
CA ILE A 343 -7.53 -4.19 -14.80
C ILE A 343 -8.35 -5.25 -14.07
N GLU A 344 -8.25 -6.49 -14.55
CA GLU A 344 -8.95 -7.66 -14.02
C GLU A 344 -8.10 -8.39 -12.96
N GLU A 345 -6.78 -8.37 -13.14
CA GLU A 345 -5.85 -9.13 -12.29
C GLU A 345 -4.48 -8.47 -12.26
N ILE A 346 -3.83 -8.51 -11.12
CA ILE A 346 -2.41 -8.24 -10.95
C ILE A 346 -1.66 -9.58 -11.01
N LEU A 347 -0.63 -9.69 -11.87
CA LEU A 347 0.07 -10.93 -12.19
C LEU A 347 1.40 -11.07 -11.44
#